data_66820cd321e1bfedf6a6ef8bf85fb36f
#
_entry.id   66820cd321e1bfedf6a6ef8bf85fb36f
#
_cell.length_a   1.000
_cell.length_b   1.000
_cell.length_c   1.000
_cell.angle_alpha   90.00
_cell.angle_beta   90.00
_cell.angle_gamma   90.00
#
_symmetry.space_group_name_H-M   'P 1'
#
loop_
_entity.id
_entity.type
_entity.pdbx_description
1 polymer ?
#
loop_
_entity_poly.entity_id
_entity_poly.type
_entity_poly.pdbx_seq_one_letter_code
_entity_poly.pdbx_strand_id
1 'polypeptide(L)'
;MAHLEELVIHLYEIQAVKFGQFQLKSGICSPVYFDLRVIVSYPAVMNQVASLLFQCAKDSGLKYDTVCGVPYTALPLASIICSSNQLPMLIQRKEAKDYGTKRLVEGNINPGETCLIIEDVVTSGSSVMETVAVLKKEGLKVTDAIVLVDREQGGEARLAEEGIRLHSVCSLSNLLDVLCKNGKIDAEVVQNVNKFIQENSTYKFTKQNGTAPAKKMCRELSYDARAEQPGVHPIAAQLLKAMEKKNTNLCLSADVTDCKELLQLADTIGPHICVLKTHVDILQDFQPEVIKELQAVAEKHEFLLFEDRKFADIGNTVKHQYEGDGLGQQYLSPEEVIGKKGSDIIIVGRGILAASDRVEAAQTYRKAGWEAYLKRLSVPGDSCHSQQNES
;
A
#
# COMPACT_ATOMS: atom_id res chain seq x y z
N MET A 1 8.10 -27.56 19.23
CA MET A 1 7.03 -27.92 18.24
C MET A 1 5.64 -27.86 18.86
N ALA A 2 5.38 -28.47 20.01
CA ALA A 2 4.06 -28.44 20.66
C ALA A 2 3.49 -27.03 20.91
N HIS A 3 4.28 -26.09 21.38
CA HIS A 3 3.84 -24.70 21.62
C HIS A 3 3.50 -23.93 20.34
N LEU A 4 4.16 -24.21 19.22
CA LEU A 4 3.82 -23.60 17.93
C LEU A 4 2.51 -24.16 17.36
N GLU A 5 2.32 -25.47 17.46
CA GLU A 5 1.09 -26.15 17.01
C GLU A 5 -0.12 -25.62 17.78
N GLU A 6 -0.02 -25.52 19.11
CA GLU A 6 -1.05 -24.92 19.97
C GLU A 6 -1.34 -23.45 19.57
N LEU A 7 -0.31 -22.65 19.34
CA LEU A 7 -0.50 -21.26 18.90
C LEU A 7 -1.23 -21.17 17.57
N VAL A 8 -0.85 -21.98 16.57
CA VAL A 8 -1.50 -21.96 15.25
C VAL A 8 -2.98 -22.29 15.37
N ILE A 9 -3.35 -23.26 16.20
CA ILE A 9 -4.76 -23.61 16.47
C ILE A 9 -5.48 -22.43 17.13
N HIS A 10 -4.91 -21.81 18.15
CA HIS A 10 -5.48 -20.63 18.81
C HIS A 10 -5.67 -19.45 17.84
N LEU A 11 -4.69 -19.16 16.97
CA LEU A 11 -4.81 -18.10 15.95
C LEU A 11 -5.99 -18.35 15.00
N TYR A 12 -6.23 -19.60 14.64
CA TYR A 12 -7.39 -19.96 13.82
C TYR A 12 -8.70 -19.79 14.61
N GLU A 13 -8.77 -20.26 15.85
CA GLU A 13 -9.97 -20.22 16.70
C GLU A 13 -10.40 -18.78 17.04
N ILE A 14 -9.47 -17.87 17.27
CA ILE A 14 -9.76 -16.44 17.48
C ILE A 14 -9.97 -15.65 16.18
N GLN A 15 -10.02 -16.34 15.04
CA GLN A 15 -10.22 -15.72 13.72
C GLN A 15 -9.10 -14.74 13.31
N ALA A 16 -7.90 -14.90 13.83
CA ALA A 16 -6.72 -14.17 13.39
C ALA A 16 -6.23 -14.64 12.01
N VAL A 17 -6.56 -15.89 11.65
CA VAL A 17 -6.33 -16.46 10.32
C VAL A 17 -7.65 -17.01 9.81
N LYS A 18 -8.04 -16.60 8.60
CA LYS A 18 -9.33 -16.97 7.96
C LYS A 18 -9.08 -17.53 6.57
N PHE A 19 -9.87 -18.53 6.20
CA PHE A 19 -9.86 -19.12 4.86
C PHE A 19 -11.19 -18.84 4.17
N GLY A 20 -11.15 -18.54 2.86
CA GLY A 20 -12.31 -18.16 2.07
C GLY A 20 -11.90 -17.29 0.89
N GLN A 21 -12.80 -16.47 0.38
CA GLN A 21 -12.51 -15.50 -0.69
C GLN A 21 -12.47 -14.10 -0.11
N PHE A 22 -11.29 -13.49 -0.06
CA PHE A 22 -11.07 -12.15 0.50
C PHE A 22 -10.49 -11.23 -0.56
N GLN A 23 -11.20 -10.15 -0.85
CA GLN A 23 -10.67 -9.11 -1.74
C GLN A 23 -9.64 -8.26 -0.99
N LEU A 24 -8.38 -8.32 -1.43
CA LEU A 24 -7.30 -7.51 -0.88
C LEU A 24 -7.37 -6.07 -1.41
N LYS A 25 -6.69 -5.13 -0.74
CA LYS A 25 -6.57 -3.72 -1.20
C LYS A 25 -5.98 -3.59 -2.62
N SER A 26 -5.21 -4.57 -3.06
CA SER A 26 -4.68 -4.68 -4.42
C SER A 26 -5.71 -5.10 -5.47
N GLY A 27 -6.96 -5.40 -5.09
CA GLY A 27 -7.99 -5.95 -5.97
C GLY A 27 -7.88 -7.48 -6.19
N ILE A 28 -6.82 -8.12 -5.70
CA ILE A 28 -6.61 -9.58 -5.84
C ILE A 28 -7.50 -10.31 -4.84
N CYS A 29 -8.16 -11.39 -5.28
CA CYS A 29 -8.89 -12.29 -4.41
C CYS A 29 -7.93 -13.29 -3.77
N SER A 30 -7.82 -13.27 -2.43
CA SER A 30 -6.95 -14.15 -1.66
C SER A 30 -7.76 -15.25 -0.97
N PRO A 31 -7.33 -16.51 -1.00
CA PRO A 31 -7.99 -17.61 -0.28
C PRO A 31 -7.67 -17.62 1.21
N VAL A 32 -6.79 -16.75 1.69
CA VAL A 32 -6.41 -16.61 3.10
C VAL A 32 -6.30 -15.14 3.49
N TYR A 33 -6.79 -14.82 4.69
CA TYR A 33 -6.72 -13.49 5.27
C TYR A 33 -6.15 -13.54 6.68
N PHE A 34 -5.18 -12.66 6.96
CA PHE A 34 -4.57 -12.48 8.28
C PHE A 34 -5.10 -11.20 8.92
N ASP A 35 -5.70 -11.33 10.10
CA ASP A 35 -6.07 -10.22 10.96
C ASP A 35 -5.45 -10.42 12.36
N LEU A 36 -4.14 -10.28 12.42
CA LEU A 36 -3.40 -10.49 13.66
C LEU A 36 -3.66 -9.39 14.71
N ARG A 37 -4.34 -8.29 14.33
CA ARG A 37 -4.77 -7.24 15.25
C ARG A 37 -5.74 -7.72 16.31
N VAL A 38 -6.50 -8.78 16.05
CA VAL A 38 -7.42 -9.35 17.04
C VAL A 38 -6.72 -9.92 18.26
N ILE A 39 -5.42 -10.27 18.15
CA ILE A 39 -4.60 -10.85 19.23
C ILE A 39 -4.58 -9.95 20.48
N VAL A 40 -4.66 -8.62 20.31
CA VAL A 40 -4.64 -7.68 21.43
C VAL A 40 -5.80 -7.87 22.43
N SER A 41 -6.89 -8.51 21.97
CA SER A 41 -8.05 -8.84 22.81
C SER A 41 -7.90 -10.18 23.53
N TYR A 42 -6.83 -10.95 23.26
CA TYR A 42 -6.57 -12.26 23.83
C TYR A 42 -5.21 -12.28 24.55
N PRO A 43 -5.12 -11.81 25.81
CA PRO A 43 -3.84 -11.63 26.51
C PRO A 43 -2.97 -12.88 26.59
N ALA A 44 -3.57 -14.07 26.75
CA ALA A 44 -2.84 -15.33 26.78
C ALA A 44 -2.16 -15.62 25.44
N VAL A 45 -2.88 -15.45 24.33
CA VAL A 45 -2.34 -15.63 22.97
C VAL A 45 -1.27 -14.58 22.67
N MET A 46 -1.50 -13.32 23.06
CA MET A 46 -0.53 -12.23 22.88
C MET A 46 0.78 -12.51 23.61
N ASN A 47 0.73 -13.02 24.86
CA ASN A 47 1.89 -13.43 25.62
C ASN A 47 2.61 -14.64 24.99
N GLN A 48 1.86 -15.62 24.48
CA GLN A 48 2.40 -16.79 23.81
C GLN A 48 3.14 -16.38 22.51
N VAL A 49 2.56 -15.49 21.73
CA VAL A 49 3.19 -14.92 20.52
C VAL A 49 4.49 -14.19 20.87
N ALA A 50 4.46 -13.30 21.86
CA ALA A 50 5.64 -12.55 22.31
C ALA A 50 6.77 -13.50 22.80
N SER A 51 6.40 -14.54 23.53
CA SER A 51 7.35 -15.55 24.01
C SER A 51 8.02 -16.31 22.85
N LEU A 52 7.25 -16.72 21.84
CA LEU A 52 7.78 -17.44 20.68
C LEU A 52 8.64 -16.55 19.77
N LEU A 53 8.26 -15.28 19.58
CA LEU A 53 9.10 -14.30 18.87
C LEU A 53 10.44 -14.10 19.58
N PHE A 54 10.43 -13.96 20.90
CA PHE A 54 11.66 -13.81 21.69
C PHE A 54 12.51 -15.09 21.68
N GLN A 55 11.88 -16.27 21.75
CA GLN A 55 12.59 -17.54 21.66
C GLN A 55 13.25 -17.69 20.27
N CYS A 56 12.57 -17.30 19.21
CA CYS A 56 13.15 -17.28 17.86
C CYS A 56 14.41 -16.40 17.77
N ALA A 57 14.42 -15.23 18.44
CA ALA A 57 15.62 -14.39 18.54
C ALA A 57 16.78 -15.09 19.23
N LYS A 58 16.50 -15.79 20.34
CA LYS A 58 17.52 -16.54 21.09
C LYS A 58 18.08 -17.71 20.30
N ASP A 59 17.21 -18.50 19.68
CA ASP A 59 17.59 -19.70 18.94
C ASP A 59 18.41 -19.32 17.68
N SER A 60 18.13 -18.16 17.10
CA SER A 60 18.91 -17.59 15.99
C SER A 60 20.22 -16.91 16.43
N GLY A 61 20.51 -16.86 17.73
CA GLY A 61 21.76 -16.28 18.28
C GLY A 61 21.90 -14.77 17.99
N LEU A 62 20.80 -14.03 17.87
CA LEU A 62 20.81 -12.62 17.50
C LEU A 62 21.39 -11.74 18.60
N LYS A 63 22.17 -10.74 18.19
CA LYS A 63 22.73 -9.72 19.08
C LYS A 63 22.16 -8.36 18.69
N TYR A 64 21.53 -7.70 19.63
CA TYR A 64 20.92 -6.39 19.46
C TYR A 64 20.90 -5.64 20.79
N ASP A 65 20.89 -4.32 20.70
CA ASP A 65 20.90 -3.43 21.86
C ASP A 65 19.49 -2.93 22.17
N THR A 66 18.64 -2.77 21.13
CA THR A 66 17.27 -2.25 21.24
C THR A 66 16.31 -3.06 20.37
N VAL A 67 15.02 -2.93 20.64
CA VAL A 67 13.95 -3.59 19.89
C VAL A 67 12.95 -2.55 19.39
N CYS A 68 12.47 -2.68 18.16
CA CYS A 68 11.41 -1.85 17.59
C CYS A 68 10.32 -2.70 16.96
N GLY A 69 9.07 -2.50 17.36
CA GLY A 69 7.91 -3.10 16.70
C GLY A 69 7.45 -2.27 15.51
N VAL A 70 7.11 -2.91 14.39
CA VAL A 70 6.49 -2.24 13.24
C VAL A 70 5.08 -1.74 13.63
N PRO A 71 4.76 -0.46 13.39
CA PRO A 71 3.43 0.08 13.72
C PRO A 71 2.31 -0.53 12.87
N TYR A 72 1.16 -0.92 13.45
CA TYR A 72 0.81 -0.80 14.87
C TYR A 72 0.77 -2.17 15.56
N THR A 73 0.52 -3.25 14.82
CA THR A 73 0.19 -4.58 15.37
C THR A 73 1.35 -5.17 16.17
N ALA A 74 2.59 -4.95 15.74
CA ALA A 74 3.75 -5.48 16.44
C ALA A 74 4.18 -4.66 17.66
N LEU A 75 3.66 -3.45 17.88
CA LEU A 75 4.03 -2.64 19.05
C LEU A 75 3.66 -3.30 20.40
N PRO A 76 2.45 -3.83 20.62
CA PRO A 76 2.11 -4.55 21.84
C PRO A 76 3.01 -5.77 22.06
N LEU A 77 3.35 -6.51 21.02
CA LEU A 77 4.22 -7.68 21.08
C LEU A 77 5.64 -7.29 21.50
N ALA A 78 6.20 -6.25 20.85
CA ALA A 78 7.50 -5.70 21.22
C ALA A 78 7.51 -5.18 22.67
N SER A 79 6.43 -4.56 23.12
CA SER A 79 6.29 -4.07 24.51
C SER A 79 6.36 -5.22 25.51
N ILE A 80 5.68 -6.33 25.25
CA ILE A 80 5.73 -7.52 26.12
C ILE A 80 7.14 -8.11 26.12
N ILE A 81 7.75 -8.29 24.95
CA ILE A 81 9.11 -8.82 24.80
C ILE A 81 10.08 -7.98 25.62
N CYS A 82 10.05 -6.66 25.44
CA CYS A 82 10.99 -5.76 26.11
C CYS A 82 10.77 -5.69 27.62
N SER A 83 9.52 -5.57 28.06
CA SER A 83 9.17 -5.52 29.49
C SER A 83 9.55 -6.80 30.21
N SER A 84 9.24 -7.97 29.64
CA SER A 84 9.51 -9.27 30.26
C SER A 84 10.99 -9.63 30.30
N ASN A 85 11.80 -9.07 29.38
CA ASN A 85 13.22 -9.44 29.25
C ASN A 85 14.18 -8.29 29.55
N GLN A 86 13.67 -7.16 30.09
CA GLN A 86 14.47 -5.97 30.47
C GLN A 86 15.28 -5.41 29.29
N LEU A 87 14.66 -5.36 28.10
CA LEU A 87 15.28 -4.84 26.88
C LEU A 87 14.81 -3.42 26.60
N PRO A 88 15.69 -2.52 26.13
CA PRO A 88 15.29 -1.20 25.65
C PRO A 88 14.36 -1.31 24.43
N MET A 89 13.31 -0.50 24.40
CA MET A 89 12.36 -0.44 23.28
C MET A 89 12.37 0.92 22.61
N LEU A 90 12.29 0.92 21.28
CA LEU A 90 12.02 2.10 20.47
C LEU A 90 10.63 2.00 19.88
N ILE A 91 9.95 3.14 19.77
CA ILE A 91 8.61 3.24 19.18
C ILE A 91 8.70 4.06 17.91
N GLN A 92 8.44 3.41 16.77
CA GLN A 92 8.26 4.11 15.51
C GLN A 92 6.82 4.63 15.40
N ARG A 93 6.69 5.87 14.94
CA ARG A 93 5.41 6.47 14.56
C ARG A 93 5.19 6.34 13.06
N LYS A 94 3.95 6.21 12.63
CA LYS A 94 3.62 6.30 11.19
C LYS A 94 3.74 7.72 10.66
N GLU A 95 3.50 8.70 11.51
CA GLU A 95 3.49 10.13 11.16
C GLU A 95 4.38 10.92 12.12
N ALA A 96 5.12 11.89 11.61
CA ALA A 96 5.87 12.83 12.43
C ALA A 96 4.90 13.77 13.16
N LYS A 97 5.23 14.19 14.38
CA LYS A 97 4.49 15.26 15.06
C LYS A 97 4.73 16.60 14.38
N ASP A 98 3.69 17.42 14.25
CA ASP A 98 3.82 18.77 13.74
C ASP A 98 4.48 19.71 14.77
N TYR A 99 4.62 19.28 16.03
CA TYR A 99 5.20 20.03 17.14
C TYR A 99 6.23 19.20 17.91
N GLY A 100 7.08 19.89 18.67
CA GLY A 100 8.14 19.28 19.47
C GLY A 100 9.34 18.83 18.63
N THR A 101 9.86 17.64 18.89
CA THR A 101 11.08 17.14 18.26
C THR A 101 10.93 16.70 16.80
N LYS A 102 9.72 16.64 16.25
CA LYS A 102 9.37 16.16 14.89
C LYS A 102 9.99 14.79 14.53
N ARG A 103 10.38 13.99 15.53
CA ARG A 103 11.01 12.70 15.34
C ARG A 103 9.96 11.62 15.01
N LEU A 104 10.34 10.71 14.12
CA LEU A 104 9.55 9.51 13.79
C LEU A 104 9.81 8.36 14.75
N VAL A 105 10.88 8.40 15.54
CA VAL A 105 11.24 7.39 16.53
C VAL A 105 11.30 8.01 17.92
N GLU A 106 10.64 7.37 18.86
CA GLU A 106 10.63 7.72 20.30
C GLU A 106 11.43 6.69 21.09
N GLY A 107 12.02 7.14 22.18
CA GLY A 107 12.87 6.34 23.07
C GLY A 107 14.27 6.91 23.18
N ASN A 108 15.15 6.20 23.87
CA ASN A 108 16.55 6.57 23.97
C ASN A 108 17.31 5.98 22.78
N ILE A 109 17.72 6.85 21.87
CA ILE A 109 18.39 6.46 20.62
C ILE A 109 19.88 6.77 20.72
N ASN A 110 20.70 5.72 20.67
CA ASN A 110 22.15 5.84 20.63
C ASN A 110 22.65 5.46 19.23
N PRO A 111 23.14 6.42 18.43
CA PRO A 111 23.68 6.11 17.10
C PRO A 111 24.77 5.03 17.15
N GLY A 112 24.69 4.07 16.23
CA GLY A 112 25.62 2.94 16.14
C GLY A 112 25.13 1.67 16.84
N GLU A 113 24.12 1.75 17.71
CA GLU A 113 23.44 0.58 18.28
C GLU A 113 22.70 -0.24 17.22
N THR A 114 22.54 -1.54 17.50
CA THR A 114 21.79 -2.46 16.64
C THR A 114 20.38 -2.61 17.15
N CYS A 115 19.40 -2.37 16.27
CA CYS A 115 17.97 -2.51 16.56
C CYS A 115 17.40 -3.75 15.88
N LEU A 116 16.73 -4.62 16.66
CA LEU A 116 15.97 -5.76 16.17
C LEU A 116 14.53 -5.30 15.84
N ILE A 117 14.05 -5.63 14.65
CA ILE A 117 12.66 -5.35 14.24
C ILE A 117 11.77 -6.54 14.58
N ILE A 118 10.59 -6.26 15.15
CA ILE A 118 9.50 -7.21 15.37
C ILE A 118 8.34 -6.86 14.44
N GLU A 119 7.82 -7.87 13.74
CA GLU A 119 6.65 -7.73 12.86
C GLU A 119 5.65 -8.87 13.11
N ASP A 120 4.39 -8.66 12.79
CA ASP A 120 3.34 -9.66 12.92
C ASP A 120 3.26 -10.57 11.68
N VAL A 121 3.26 -10.01 10.49
CA VAL A 121 3.19 -10.76 9.23
C VAL A 121 4.01 -10.12 8.13
N VAL A 122 4.79 -10.92 7.42
CA VAL A 122 5.53 -10.47 6.23
C VAL A 122 4.94 -11.09 4.97
N THR A 123 4.63 -10.22 4.00
CA THR A 123 4.23 -10.60 2.64
C THR A 123 5.37 -10.24 1.66
N SER A 124 5.51 -8.97 1.35
CA SER A 124 6.58 -8.42 0.49
C SER A 124 7.72 -7.75 1.26
N GLY A 125 7.64 -7.67 2.60
CA GLY A 125 8.61 -7.02 3.45
C GLY A 125 8.59 -5.48 3.42
N SER A 126 7.61 -4.85 2.78
CA SER A 126 7.60 -3.38 2.61
C SER A 126 7.53 -2.63 3.94
N SER A 127 6.69 -3.06 4.90
CA SER A 127 6.57 -2.44 6.22
C SER A 127 7.86 -2.52 7.05
N VAL A 128 8.53 -3.67 6.97
CA VAL A 128 9.85 -3.86 7.58
C VAL A 128 10.87 -2.89 6.96
N MET A 129 10.90 -2.78 5.62
CA MET A 129 11.81 -1.88 4.91
C MET A 129 11.57 -0.40 5.22
N GLU A 130 10.32 0.01 5.34
CA GLU A 130 9.97 1.37 5.79
C GLU A 130 10.51 1.64 7.20
N THR A 131 10.37 0.68 8.12
CA THR A 131 10.91 0.75 9.48
C THR A 131 12.44 0.80 9.48
N VAL A 132 13.10 -0.06 8.69
CA VAL A 132 14.56 -0.03 8.49
C VAL A 132 15.04 1.34 8.04
N ALA A 133 14.38 1.93 7.05
CA ALA A 133 14.77 3.24 6.52
C ALA A 133 14.65 4.36 7.57
N VAL A 134 13.62 4.31 8.42
CA VAL A 134 13.42 5.26 9.51
C VAL A 134 14.50 5.09 10.59
N LEU A 135 14.76 3.86 11.04
CA LEU A 135 15.77 3.58 12.06
C LEU A 135 17.19 3.92 11.60
N LYS A 136 17.54 3.62 10.34
CA LYS A 136 18.83 4.00 9.75
C LYS A 136 19.04 5.51 9.68
N LYS A 137 17.97 6.31 9.47
CA LYS A 137 18.06 7.79 9.52
C LYS A 137 18.39 8.31 10.92
N GLU A 138 18.00 7.60 11.97
CA GLU A 138 18.35 7.91 13.36
C GLU A 138 19.75 7.39 13.75
N GLY A 139 20.51 6.82 12.81
CA GLY A 139 21.87 6.32 13.03
C GLY A 139 21.96 4.90 13.60
N LEU A 140 20.86 4.17 13.65
CA LEU A 140 20.82 2.80 14.12
C LEU A 140 21.23 1.80 13.03
N LYS A 141 21.77 0.68 13.44
CA LYS A 141 22.03 -0.49 12.58
C LYS A 141 20.85 -1.44 12.66
N VAL A 142 20.41 -1.94 11.52
CA VAL A 142 19.38 -2.98 11.44
C VAL A 142 19.90 -4.06 10.53
N THR A 143 20.02 -5.27 11.04
CA THR A 143 20.53 -6.46 10.34
C THR A 143 19.52 -7.61 10.36
N ASP A 144 18.57 -7.59 11.29
CA ASP A 144 17.66 -8.69 11.54
C ASP A 144 16.25 -8.19 11.81
N ALA A 145 15.27 -8.95 11.33
CA ALA A 145 13.86 -8.80 11.67
C ALA A 145 13.26 -10.16 12.03
N ILE A 146 12.38 -10.17 13.03
CA ILE A 146 11.64 -11.37 13.42
C ILE A 146 10.17 -11.15 13.11
N VAL A 147 9.54 -12.15 12.51
CA VAL A 147 8.12 -12.13 12.17
C VAL A 147 7.40 -13.35 12.77
N LEU A 148 6.15 -13.15 13.18
CA LEU A 148 5.33 -14.29 13.62
C LEU A 148 5.01 -15.20 12.43
N VAL A 149 4.52 -14.63 11.31
CA VAL A 149 4.17 -15.40 10.11
C VAL A 149 4.85 -14.84 8.87
N ASP A 150 5.65 -15.67 8.21
CA ASP A 150 6.07 -15.41 6.83
C ASP A 150 5.06 -16.02 5.85
N ARG A 151 4.50 -15.21 4.97
CA ARG A 151 3.54 -15.65 3.95
C ARG A 151 4.20 -16.31 2.73
N GLU A 152 5.52 -16.44 2.70
CA GLU A 152 6.28 -17.07 1.61
C GLU A 152 6.03 -16.43 0.23
N GLN A 153 5.75 -15.12 0.19
CA GLN A 153 5.45 -14.36 -1.02
C GLN A 153 6.63 -13.46 -1.48
N GLY A 154 7.85 -13.79 -1.06
CA GLY A 154 9.09 -13.13 -1.51
C GLY A 154 9.63 -12.05 -0.56
N GLY A 155 9.03 -11.86 0.61
CA GLY A 155 9.47 -10.89 1.61
C GLY A 155 10.88 -11.17 2.12
N GLU A 156 11.19 -12.42 2.46
CA GLU A 156 12.52 -12.84 2.92
C GLU A 156 13.62 -12.49 1.91
N ALA A 157 13.41 -12.87 0.66
CA ALA A 157 14.40 -12.63 -0.39
C ALA A 157 14.64 -11.14 -0.64
N ARG A 158 13.58 -10.33 -0.62
CA ARG A 158 13.66 -8.86 -0.77
C ARG A 158 14.40 -8.21 0.41
N LEU A 159 14.15 -8.66 1.63
CA LEU A 159 14.85 -8.16 2.82
C LEU A 159 16.32 -8.55 2.77
N ALA A 160 16.65 -9.77 2.32
CA ALA A 160 18.02 -10.25 2.17
C ALA A 160 18.84 -9.42 1.15
N GLU A 161 18.21 -8.97 0.04
CA GLU A 161 18.84 -8.05 -0.93
C GLU A 161 19.28 -6.73 -0.29
N GLU A 162 18.56 -6.27 0.74
CA GLU A 162 18.85 -5.04 1.49
C GLU A 162 19.72 -5.30 2.75
N GLY A 163 20.24 -6.51 2.88
CA GLY A 163 21.11 -6.92 3.99
C GLY A 163 20.38 -7.18 5.32
N ILE A 164 19.06 -7.42 5.28
CA ILE A 164 18.23 -7.74 6.45
C ILE A 164 17.89 -9.23 6.43
N ARG A 165 18.25 -9.94 7.48
CA ARG A 165 17.87 -11.36 7.65
C ARG A 165 16.49 -11.42 8.29
N LEU A 166 15.59 -12.18 7.67
CA LEU A 166 14.26 -12.44 8.21
C LEU A 166 14.29 -13.77 8.97
N HIS A 167 13.78 -13.77 10.19
CA HIS A 167 13.59 -14.95 11.02
C HIS A 167 12.10 -15.09 11.30
N SER A 168 11.49 -16.20 10.90
CA SER A 168 10.06 -16.44 11.11
C SER A 168 9.81 -17.49 12.19
N VAL A 169 8.81 -17.24 13.03
CA VAL A 169 8.33 -18.25 14.00
C VAL A 169 7.58 -19.34 13.25
N CYS A 170 6.81 -18.96 12.22
CA CYS A 170 6.02 -19.88 11.41
C CYS A 170 5.96 -19.38 9.97
N SER A 171 6.04 -20.31 9.01
CA SER A 171 5.68 -20.01 7.62
C SER A 171 4.20 -20.30 7.37
N LEU A 172 3.64 -19.73 6.30
CA LEU A 172 2.26 -20.03 5.91
C LEU A 172 2.09 -21.53 5.58
N SER A 173 3.05 -22.15 4.94
CA SER A 173 3.05 -23.60 4.68
C SER A 173 2.99 -24.42 5.97
N ASN A 174 3.80 -24.08 6.97
CA ASN A 174 3.75 -24.75 8.29
C ASN A 174 2.39 -24.57 8.98
N LEU A 175 1.81 -23.36 8.88
CA LEU A 175 0.50 -23.05 9.45
C LEU A 175 -0.61 -23.89 8.80
N LEU A 176 -0.60 -24.03 7.48
CA LEU A 176 -1.54 -24.86 6.73
C LEU A 176 -1.41 -26.34 7.13
N ASP A 177 -0.17 -26.84 7.23
CA ASP A 177 0.09 -28.22 7.62
C ASP A 177 -0.46 -28.55 9.01
N VAL A 178 -0.23 -27.66 9.99
CA VAL A 178 -0.74 -27.79 11.35
C VAL A 178 -2.27 -27.83 11.36
N LEU A 179 -2.91 -26.88 10.69
CA LEU A 179 -4.38 -26.80 10.66
C LEU A 179 -5.02 -27.99 9.93
N CYS A 180 -4.42 -28.45 8.85
CA CYS A 180 -4.89 -29.62 8.11
C CYS A 180 -4.77 -30.91 8.95
N LYS A 181 -3.61 -31.14 9.59
CA LYS A 181 -3.39 -32.28 10.48
C LYS A 181 -4.36 -32.34 11.65
N ASN A 182 -4.78 -31.17 12.16
CA ASN A 182 -5.73 -31.07 13.27
C ASN A 182 -7.20 -30.99 12.80
N GLY A 183 -7.48 -31.22 11.51
CA GLY A 183 -8.83 -31.23 10.94
C GLY A 183 -9.57 -29.89 10.97
N LYS A 184 -8.83 -28.78 11.07
CA LYS A 184 -9.41 -27.42 11.08
C LYS A 184 -9.68 -26.91 9.66
N ILE A 185 -8.93 -27.38 8.67
CA ILE A 185 -9.09 -27.11 7.25
C ILE A 185 -8.89 -28.42 6.46
N ASP A 186 -9.46 -28.51 5.27
CA ASP A 186 -9.30 -29.65 4.37
C ASP A 186 -8.11 -29.49 3.39
N ALA A 187 -7.81 -30.56 2.67
CA ALA A 187 -6.71 -30.58 1.70
C ALA A 187 -6.99 -29.65 0.49
N GLU A 188 -8.24 -29.38 0.16
CA GLU A 188 -8.61 -28.48 -0.92
C GLU A 188 -8.24 -27.03 -0.59
N VAL A 189 -8.50 -26.59 0.65
CA VAL A 189 -8.08 -25.28 1.14
C VAL A 189 -6.57 -25.13 1.08
N VAL A 190 -5.80 -26.17 1.53
CA VAL A 190 -4.34 -26.17 1.46
C VAL A 190 -3.85 -26.00 0.02
N GLN A 191 -4.42 -26.77 -0.93
CA GLN A 191 -4.06 -26.67 -2.34
C GLN A 191 -4.35 -25.28 -2.93
N ASN A 192 -5.52 -24.73 -2.64
CA ASN A 192 -5.92 -23.40 -3.12
C ASN A 192 -5.00 -22.29 -2.60
N VAL A 193 -4.60 -22.35 -1.33
CA VAL A 193 -3.68 -21.37 -0.74
C VAL A 193 -2.29 -21.53 -1.32
N ASN A 194 -1.77 -22.74 -1.46
CA ASN A 194 -0.46 -23.01 -2.05
C ASN A 194 -0.38 -22.53 -3.51
N LYS A 195 -1.43 -22.78 -4.31
CA LYS A 195 -1.53 -22.27 -5.67
C LYS A 195 -1.49 -20.74 -5.69
N PHE A 196 -2.27 -20.09 -4.83
CA PHE A 196 -2.28 -18.64 -4.71
C PHE A 196 -0.90 -18.06 -4.37
N ILE A 197 -0.17 -18.67 -3.40
CA ILE A 197 1.20 -18.25 -3.06
C ILE A 197 2.10 -18.34 -4.28
N GLN A 198 2.05 -19.47 -5.01
CA GLN A 198 2.89 -19.68 -6.20
C GLN A 198 2.59 -18.68 -7.32
N GLU A 199 1.33 -18.33 -7.53
CA GLU A 199 0.89 -17.39 -8.57
C GLU A 199 1.19 -15.93 -8.21
N ASN A 200 1.15 -15.60 -6.90
CA ASN A 200 1.27 -14.23 -6.38
C ASN A 200 2.57 -13.97 -5.61
N SER A 201 3.59 -14.83 -5.74
CA SER A 201 4.91 -14.57 -5.18
C SER A 201 5.61 -13.46 -5.97
N THR A 202 5.88 -12.33 -5.33
CA THR A 202 6.57 -11.18 -5.92
C THR A 202 8.00 -11.51 -6.37
N TYR A 203 8.60 -12.57 -5.81
CA TYR A 203 9.99 -12.94 -6.08
C TYR A 203 10.22 -13.68 -7.40
N LYS A 204 9.20 -14.33 -7.96
CA LYS A 204 9.34 -15.02 -9.27
C LYS A 204 9.63 -14.04 -10.41
N PHE A 205 9.29 -12.76 -10.25
CA PHE A 205 9.56 -11.73 -11.26
C PHE A 205 10.99 -11.19 -11.24
N THR A 206 11.78 -11.43 -10.17
CA THR A 206 13.14 -10.89 -10.02
C THR A 206 14.25 -11.85 -10.44
N LYS A 207 14.02 -13.17 -10.44
CA LYS A 207 15.07 -14.17 -10.75
C LYS A 207 15.44 -14.33 -12.23
N GLN A 208 14.74 -13.68 -13.15
CA GLN A 208 15.03 -13.82 -14.58
C GLN A 208 15.97 -12.78 -15.18
N ASN A 209 16.35 -11.71 -14.43
CA ASN A 209 17.33 -10.74 -14.96
C ASN A 209 18.15 -10.14 -13.82
N GLY A 210 19.46 -10.39 -13.82
CA GLY A 210 20.46 -9.90 -12.88
C GLY A 210 20.82 -8.42 -13.05
N THR A 211 19.84 -7.56 -12.97
CA THR A 211 19.98 -6.12 -12.76
C THR A 211 18.81 -5.70 -11.89
N ALA A 212 19.03 -4.75 -10.94
CA ALA A 212 17.95 -4.17 -10.16
C ALA A 212 16.77 -3.86 -11.10
N PRO A 213 15.52 -4.27 -10.78
CA PRO A 213 14.44 -4.06 -11.70
C PRO A 213 14.14 -2.56 -11.76
N ALA A 214 14.74 -1.87 -12.70
CA ALA A 214 13.90 -1.00 -13.50
C ALA A 214 12.68 -1.87 -13.79
N LYS A 215 11.47 -1.48 -13.31
CA LYS A 215 10.21 -2.13 -13.67
C LYS A 215 10.38 -2.57 -15.11
N LYS A 216 10.41 -3.89 -15.39
CA LYS A 216 10.43 -4.39 -16.75
C LYS A 216 9.17 -3.77 -17.35
N MET A 217 9.36 -2.71 -18.12
CA MET A 217 8.29 -2.12 -18.89
C MET A 217 7.88 -3.22 -19.86
N CYS A 218 6.96 -4.08 -19.44
CA CYS A 218 6.04 -4.68 -20.39
C CYS A 218 5.62 -3.49 -21.22
N ARG A 219 5.77 -3.58 -22.54
CA ARG A 219 5.25 -2.59 -23.48
C ARG A 219 3.91 -2.18 -22.95
N GLU A 220 3.83 -0.97 -22.36
CA GLU A 220 2.61 -0.59 -21.66
C GLU A 220 1.52 -0.58 -22.71
N LEU A 221 0.48 -1.33 -22.44
CA LEU A 221 -0.69 -1.35 -23.30
C LEU A 221 -1.34 0.01 -23.22
N SER A 222 -1.87 0.52 -24.32
CA SER A 222 -2.72 1.71 -24.32
C SER A 222 -3.89 1.54 -23.36
N TYR A 223 -4.49 2.62 -22.94
CA TYR A 223 -5.66 2.55 -22.06
C TYR A 223 -6.78 1.71 -22.69
N ASP A 224 -7.04 1.84 -24.02
CA ASP A 224 -8.00 1.00 -24.73
C ASP A 224 -7.62 -0.50 -24.66
N ALA A 225 -6.38 -0.84 -24.95
CA ALA A 225 -5.93 -2.22 -24.90
C ALA A 225 -5.99 -2.81 -23.48
N ARG A 226 -5.83 -1.98 -22.45
CA ARG A 226 -6.01 -2.36 -21.05
C ARG A 226 -7.48 -2.53 -20.69
N ALA A 227 -8.37 -1.69 -21.25
CA ALA A 227 -9.81 -1.77 -21.01
C ALA A 227 -10.43 -3.08 -21.53
N GLU A 228 -9.84 -3.68 -22.57
CA GLU A 228 -10.32 -4.93 -23.18
C GLU A 228 -9.74 -6.20 -22.54
N GLN A 229 -8.88 -6.07 -21.52
CA GLN A 229 -8.28 -7.25 -20.88
C GLN A 229 -9.32 -8.04 -20.04
N PRO A 230 -9.23 -9.39 -20.06
CA PRO A 230 -10.10 -10.23 -19.23
C PRO A 230 -9.96 -9.87 -17.74
N GLY A 231 -11.10 -9.73 -17.05
CA GLY A 231 -11.14 -9.46 -15.61
C GLY A 231 -11.05 -7.97 -15.22
N VAL A 232 -10.98 -7.05 -16.17
CA VAL A 232 -11.06 -5.61 -15.87
C VAL A 232 -12.48 -5.27 -15.40
N HIS A 233 -12.56 -4.58 -14.27
CA HIS A 233 -13.85 -4.13 -13.74
C HIS A 233 -14.54 -3.15 -14.71
N PRO A 234 -15.86 -3.24 -14.92
CA PRO A 234 -16.57 -2.41 -15.91
C PRO A 234 -16.33 -0.89 -15.77
N ILE A 235 -16.32 -0.36 -14.53
CA ILE A 235 -16.04 1.05 -14.26
C ILE A 235 -14.58 1.40 -14.63
N ALA A 236 -13.62 0.52 -14.38
CA ALA A 236 -12.24 0.74 -14.77
C ALA A 236 -12.08 0.73 -16.30
N ALA A 237 -12.76 -0.19 -17.00
CA ALA A 237 -12.79 -0.21 -18.46
C ALA A 237 -13.41 1.07 -19.03
N GLN A 238 -14.51 1.54 -18.46
CA GLN A 238 -15.16 2.80 -18.84
C GLN A 238 -14.21 3.99 -18.66
N LEU A 239 -13.51 4.06 -17.52
CA LEU A 239 -12.53 5.12 -17.26
C LEU A 239 -11.40 5.10 -18.28
N LEU A 240 -10.78 3.94 -18.52
CA LEU A 240 -9.68 3.80 -19.48
C LEU A 240 -10.11 4.21 -20.89
N LYS A 241 -11.32 3.83 -21.34
CA LYS A 241 -11.89 4.26 -22.62
C LYS A 241 -12.15 5.77 -22.70
N ALA A 242 -12.67 6.36 -21.62
CA ALA A 242 -12.86 7.80 -21.54
C ALA A 242 -11.53 8.57 -21.59
N MET A 243 -10.48 8.05 -20.93
CA MET A 243 -9.13 8.62 -20.95
C MET A 243 -8.55 8.61 -22.37
N GLU A 244 -8.63 7.49 -23.08
CA GLU A 244 -8.14 7.38 -24.47
C GLU A 244 -8.94 8.28 -25.42
N LYS A 245 -10.27 8.19 -25.39
CA LYS A 245 -11.17 8.97 -26.24
C LYS A 245 -10.96 10.48 -26.11
N LYS A 246 -10.76 10.94 -24.87
CA LYS A 246 -10.62 12.39 -24.57
C LYS A 246 -9.17 12.85 -24.57
N ASN A 247 -8.20 11.97 -24.76
CA ASN A 247 -6.76 12.25 -24.62
C ASN A 247 -6.46 12.98 -23.30
N THR A 248 -6.96 12.43 -22.18
CA THR A 248 -6.78 13.02 -20.86
C THR A 248 -6.68 11.97 -19.76
N ASN A 249 -5.74 12.18 -18.86
CA ASN A 249 -5.61 11.44 -17.60
C ASN A 249 -5.76 12.37 -16.39
N LEU A 250 -6.39 13.51 -16.59
CA LEU A 250 -6.60 14.54 -15.58
C LEU A 250 -7.88 14.25 -14.78
N CYS A 251 -7.72 14.18 -13.45
CA CYS A 251 -8.79 14.24 -12.47
C CYS A 251 -8.80 15.65 -11.83
N LEU A 252 -9.92 16.34 -11.86
CA LEU A 252 -10.09 17.59 -11.11
C LEU A 252 -10.59 17.27 -9.70
N SER A 253 -9.91 17.73 -8.65
CA SER A 253 -10.43 17.79 -7.28
C SER A 253 -11.18 19.10 -7.10
N ALA A 254 -12.52 19.02 -7.07
CA ALA A 254 -13.41 20.17 -6.98
C ALA A 254 -13.73 20.47 -5.50
N ASP A 255 -12.75 21.03 -4.79
CA ASP A 255 -12.86 21.40 -3.37
C ASP A 255 -13.52 22.78 -3.24
N VAL A 256 -14.77 22.91 -3.73
CA VAL A 256 -15.61 24.10 -3.67
C VAL A 256 -16.74 23.90 -2.66
N THR A 257 -17.28 24.97 -2.10
CA THR A 257 -18.28 24.93 -1.01
C THR A 257 -19.70 25.36 -1.45
N ASP A 258 -19.87 25.66 -2.72
CA ASP A 258 -21.12 26.13 -3.32
C ASP A 258 -21.55 25.23 -4.46
N CYS A 259 -22.80 24.77 -4.47
CA CYS A 259 -23.32 23.84 -5.48
C CYS A 259 -23.34 24.42 -6.89
N LYS A 260 -23.67 25.71 -7.02
CA LYS A 260 -23.71 26.37 -8.32
C LYS A 260 -22.29 26.50 -8.90
N GLU A 261 -21.32 26.85 -8.07
CA GLU A 261 -19.91 26.87 -8.48
C GLU A 261 -19.44 25.48 -8.91
N LEU A 262 -19.82 24.41 -8.16
CA LEU A 262 -19.50 23.02 -8.52
C LEU A 262 -20.02 22.64 -9.89
N LEU A 263 -21.30 22.91 -10.18
CA LEU A 263 -21.94 22.60 -11.47
C LEU A 263 -21.33 23.39 -12.62
N GLN A 264 -21.08 24.69 -12.41
CA GLN A 264 -20.44 25.54 -13.41
C GLN A 264 -18.99 25.07 -13.69
N LEU A 265 -18.25 24.73 -12.67
CA LEU A 265 -16.90 24.19 -12.79
C LEU A 265 -16.89 22.85 -13.55
N ALA A 266 -17.82 21.95 -13.20
CA ALA A 266 -17.99 20.66 -13.86
C ALA A 266 -18.30 20.81 -15.35
N ASP A 267 -19.19 21.73 -15.71
CA ASP A 267 -19.58 21.97 -17.13
C ASP A 267 -18.43 22.62 -17.92
N THR A 268 -17.72 23.56 -17.30
CA THR A 268 -16.64 24.32 -17.96
C THR A 268 -15.36 23.47 -18.14
N ILE A 269 -14.99 22.70 -17.15
CA ILE A 269 -13.74 21.88 -17.16
C ILE A 269 -14.00 20.45 -17.64
N GLY A 270 -15.25 19.99 -17.62
CA GLY A 270 -15.68 18.66 -18.03
C GLY A 270 -15.07 18.13 -19.34
N PRO A 271 -14.96 18.93 -20.42
CA PRO A 271 -14.30 18.49 -21.66
C PRO A 271 -12.83 18.08 -21.50
N HIS A 272 -12.15 18.52 -20.45
CA HIS A 272 -10.70 18.37 -20.28
C HIS A 272 -10.30 17.30 -19.27
N ILE A 273 -11.25 16.71 -18.54
CA ILE A 273 -11.00 15.74 -17.46
C ILE A 273 -11.63 14.38 -17.77
N CYS A 274 -11.06 13.32 -17.20
CA CYS A 274 -11.66 11.98 -17.20
C CYS A 274 -12.40 11.66 -15.90
N VAL A 275 -12.08 12.36 -14.80
CA VAL A 275 -12.72 12.20 -13.49
C VAL A 275 -12.91 13.56 -12.85
N LEU A 276 -14.08 13.76 -12.25
CA LEU A 276 -14.34 14.83 -11.28
C LEU A 276 -14.41 14.22 -9.87
N LYS A 277 -13.50 14.62 -9.01
CA LYS A 277 -13.49 14.25 -7.60
C LYS A 277 -14.22 15.32 -6.81
N THR A 278 -15.19 14.89 -6.00
CA THR A 278 -16.03 15.76 -5.17
C THR A 278 -15.96 15.40 -3.70
N HIS A 279 -16.30 16.38 -2.86
CA HIS A 279 -16.51 16.26 -1.43
C HIS A 279 -17.86 16.90 -1.10
N VAL A 280 -18.95 16.15 -1.25
CA VAL A 280 -20.31 16.71 -1.07
C VAL A 280 -20.57 17.17 0.37
N ASP A 281 -19.81 16.68 1.33
CA ASP A 281 -19.88 17.04 2.75
C ASP A 281 -19.34 18.44 3.08
N ILE A 282 -18.60 19.08 2.18
CA ILE A 282 -18.17 20.48 2.34
C ILE A 282 -19.11 21.50 1.66
N LEU A 283 -20.11 21.04 0.88
CA LEU A 283 -21.06 21.92 0.23
C LEU A 283 -22.05 22.48 1.24
N GLN A 284 -22.10 23.81 1.36
CA GLN A 284 -22.93 24.52 2.36
C GLN A 284 -24.41 24.51 1.99
N ASP A 285 -24.74 24.45 0.71
CA ASP A 285 -26.07 24.51 0.12
C ASP A 285 -26.49 23.19 -0.55
N PHE A 286 -25.92 22.06 -0.10
CA PHE A 286 -26.16 20.75 -0.69
C PHE A 286 -27.64 20.37 -0.72
N GLN A 287 -28.13 19.99 -1.89
CA GLN A 287 -29.46 19.41 -2.11
C GLN A 287 -29.30 18.13 -2.96
N PRO A 288 -30.09 17.07 -2.73
CA PRO A 288 -29.97 15.80 -3.46
C PRO A 288 -30.11 15.94 -4.98
N GLU A 289 -30.82 17.00 -5.43
CA GLU A 289 -31.03 17.33 -6.85
C GLU A 289 -29.71 17.64 -7.57
N VAL A 290 -28.76 18.25 -6.89
CA VAL A 290 -27.43 18.58 -7.41
C VAL A 290 -26.71 17.36 -7.95
N ILE A 291 -26.91 16.20 -7.32
CA ILE A 291 -26.31 14.95 -7.80
C ILE A 291 -26.81 14.57 -9.20
N LYS A 292 -28.13 14.74 -9.46
CA LYS A 292 -28.72 14.45 -10.77
C LYS A 292 -28.22 15.43 -11.84
N GLU A 293 -28.11 16.70 -11.48
CA GLU A 293 -27.55 17.71 -12.37
C GLU A 293 -26.07 17.43 -12.67
N LEU A 294 -25.30 17.08 -11.65
CA LEU A 294 -23.89 16.72 -11.81
C LEU A 294 -23.72 15.45 -12.67
N GLN A 295 -24.61 14.46 -12.51
CA GLN A 295 -24.62 13.25 -13.34
C GLN A 295 -24.91 13.61 -14.82
N ALA A 296 -25.87 14.50 -15.08
CA ALA A 296 -26.19 14.94 -16.43
C ALA A 296 -24.98 15.68 -17.07
N VAL A 297 -24.28 16.50 -16.31
CA VAL A 297 -23.05 17.16 -16.78
C VAL A 297 -21.92 16.13 -17.02
N ALA A 298 -21.79 15.13 -16.16
CA ALA A 298 -20.82 14.06 -16.33
C ALA A 298 -21.08 13.22 -17.59
N GLU A 299 -22.35 12.89 -17.86
CA GLU A 299 -22.76 12.20 -19.10
C GLU A 299 -22.51 13.06 -20.34
N LYS A 300 -22.85 14.35 -20.29
CA LYS A 300 -22.64 15.32 -21.40
C LYS A 300 -21.17 15.41 -21.81
N HIS A 301 -20.27 15.40 -20.85
CA HIS A 301 -18.83 15.59 -21.07
C HIS A 301 -18.02 14.29 -20.94
N GLU A 302 -18.66 13.14 -20.71
CA GLU A 302 -18.06 11.81 -20.66
C GLU A 302 -16.89 11.72 -19.64
N PHE A 303 -17.13 12.17 -18.40
CA PHE A 303 -16.21 11.95 -17.28
C PHE A 303 -16.88 11.16 -16.15
N LEU A 304 -16.10 10.51 -15.32
CA LEU A 304 -16.61 9.79 -14.16
C LEU A 304 -16.65 10.69 -12.91
N LEU A 305 -17.66 10.46 -12.07
CA LEU A 305 -17.75 11.11 -10.76
C LEU A 305 -17.05 10.21 -9.71
N PHE A 306 -16.23 10.82 -8.88
CA PHE A 306 -15.57 10.18 -7.76
C PHE A 306 -15.85 10.97 -6.49
N GLU A 307 -16.75 10.44 -5.66
CA GLU A 307 -17.01 11.00 -4.33
C GLU A 307 -15.98 10.48 -3.34
N ASP A 308 -15.11 11.37 -2.82
CA ASP A 308 -14.07 11.07 -1.84
C ASP A 308 -14.59 11.38 -0.41
N ARG A 309 -15.67 10.70 -0.03
CA ARG A 309 -16.22 10.84 1.32
C ARG A 309 -15.44 9.96 2.29
N LYS A 310 -14.84 10.59 3.29
CA LYS A 310 -14.25 9.86 4.41
C LYS A 310 -15.33 9.57 5.44
N PHE A 311 -15.75 8.32 5.54
CA PHE A 311 -16.68 7.86 6.55
C PHE A 311 -16.04 7.95 7.94
N ALA A 312 -16.55 8.86 8.80
CA ALA A 312 -16.35 8.90 10.24
C ALA A 312 -14.92 8.59 10.70
N ASP A 313 -13.99 9.50 10.45
CA ASP A 313 -12.69 9.45 11.10
C ASP A 313 -12.76 10.21 12.45
N ILE A 314 -11.89 9.84 13.40
CA ILE A 314 -11.86 10.42 14.74
C ILE A 314 -11.56 11.92 14.64
N GLY A 315 -12.24 12.75 15.44
CA GLY A 315 -12.33 14.22 15.33
C GLY A 315 -11.02 15.01 15.11
N ASN A 316 -9.85 14.43 15.40
CA ASN A 316 -8.56 15.08 15.16
C ASN A 316 -8.16 15.05 13.68
N THR A 317 -8.43 13.96 12.97
CA THR A 317 -8.16 13.82 11.53
C THR A 317 -9.11 14.70 10.70
N VAL A 318 -10.39 14.79 11.14
CA VAL A 318 -11.38 15.68 10.54
C VAL A 318 -10.96 17.15 10.73
N LYS A 319 -10.48 17.53 11.90
CA LYS A 319 -10.01 18.90 12.21
C LYS A 319 -8.86 19.31 11.27
N HIS A 320 -7.87 18.44 11.07
CA HIS A 320 -6.74 18.73 10.17
C HIS A 320 -7.15 18.81 8.68
N GLN A 321 -8.26 18.20 8.29
CA GLN A 321 -8.83 18.34 6.95
C GLN A 321 -9.52 19.72 6.75
N TYR A 322 -10.10 20.29 7.81
CA TYR A 322 -10.78 21.59 7.76
C TYR A 322 -9.85 22.79 8.00
N GLU A 323 -8.75 22.62 8.74
CA GLU A 323 -7.85 23.73 9.09
C GLU A 323 -6.73 23.98 8.06
N GLY A 324 -6.69 23.20 6.96
CA GLY A 324 -5.65 23.31 5.92
C GLY A 324 -4.26 23.08 6.51
N ASP A 325 -3.62 21.99 6.13
CA ASP A 325 -2.27 21.70 6.57
C ASP A 325 -1.30 22.82 6.18
N GLY A 326 -0.61 23.37 7.15
CA GLY A 326 0.53 24.27 6.92
C GLY A 326 1.74 23.54 6.31
N LEU A 327 1.58 22.27 5.90
CA LEU A 327 2.54 21.47 5.18
C LEU A 327 2.47 21.88 3.71
N GLY A 328 3.50 22.54 3.22
CA GLY A 328 3.67 22.83 1.80
C GLY A 328 3.55 21.54 1.00
N GLN A 329 2.48 21.41 0.22
CA GLN A 329 2.31 20.26 -0.67
C GLN A 329 3.52 20.20 -1.62
N GLN A 330 4.16 19.04 -1.69
CA GLN A 330 5.17 18.79 -2.70
C GLN A 330 4.46 18.55 -4.03
N TYR A 331 4.47 19.54 -4.90
CA TYR A 331 3.93 19.41 -6.26
C TYR A 331 4.87 18.56 -7.10
N LEU A 332 4.45 17.35 -7.43
CA LEU A 332 5.15 16.53 -8.42
C LEU A 332 4.65 16.89 -9.82
N SER A 333 5.56 16.95 -10.78
CA SER A 333 5.18 17.21 -12.18
C SER A 333 4.39 16.04 -12.76
N PRO A 334 3.49 16.26 -13.75
CA PRO A 334 2.81 15.18 -14.47
C PRO A 334 3.77 14.13 -15.05
N GLU A 335 4.94 14.55 -15.54
CA GLU A 335 5.97 13.63 -16.03
C GLU A 335 6.52 12.72 -14.93
N GLU A 336 6.69 13.24 -13.74
CA GLU A 336 7.16 12.44 -12.60
C GLU A 336 6.09 11.45 -12.11
N VAL A 337 4.83 11.88 -12.04
CA VAL A 337 3.72 11.06 -11.57
C VAL A 337 3.40 9.95 -12.57
N ILE A 338 3.22 10.28 -13.85
CA ILE A 338 2.86 9.34 -14.91
C ILE A 338 4.08 8.53 -15.38
N GLY A 339 5.19 9.22 -15.69
CA GLY A 339 6.37 8.61 -16.30
C GLY A 339 7.19 7.79 -15.30
N LYS A 340 7.61 8.39 -14.18
CA LYS A 340 8.53 7.75 -13.23
C LYS A 340 7.82 6.87 -12.19
N LYS A 341 6.69 7.37 -11.64
CA LYS A 341 5.94 6.64 -10.60
C LYS A 341 4.92 5.65 -11.16
N GLY A 342 4.62 5.72 -12.46
CA GLY A 342 3.72 4.79 -13.17
C GLY A 342 2.26 4.91 -12.74
N SER A 343 1.83 6.09 -12.26
CA SER A 343 0.41 6.38 -12.06
C SER A 343 -0.31 6.50 -13.40
N ASP A 344 -1.60 6.18 -13.44
CA ASP A 344 -2.43 6.34 -14.64
C ASP A 344 -3.16 7.69 -14.68
N ILE A 345 -3.30 8.36 -13.52
CA ILE A 345 -4.10 9.58 -13.35
C ILE A 345 -3.29 10.60 -12.57
N ILE A 346 -3.40 11.88 -12.97
CA ILE A 346 -2.98 13.03 -12.18
C ILE A 346 -4.20 13.68 -11.54
N ILE A 347 -4.13 13.96 -10.23
CA ILE A 347 -5.20 14.68 -9.52
C ILE A 347 -4.72 16.09 -9.25
N VAL A 348 -5.47 17.08 -9.72
CA VAL A 348 -5.16 18.49 -9.59
C VAL A 348 -6.37 19.24 -8.99
N GLY A 349 -6.17 19.92 -7.89
CA GLY A 349 -7.15 20.79 -7.23
C GLY A 349 -6.76 22.26 -7.34
N ARG A 350 -6.05 22.77 -6.36
CA ARG A 350 -5.64 24.19 -6.23
C ARG A 350 -4.94 24.75 -7.46
N GLY A 351 -4.13 23.95 -8.19
CA GLY A 351 -3.47 24.37 -9.42
C GLY A 351 -4.43 24.81 -10.55
N ILE A 352 -5.68 24.31 -10.51
CA ILE A 352 -6.74 24.74 -11.43
C ILE A 352 -7.68 25.74 -10.73
N LEU A 353 -8.11 25.45 -9.51
CA LEU A 353 -9.11 26.27 -8.81
C LEU A 353 -8.64 27.70 -8.54
N ALA A 354 -7.36 27.88 -8.23
CA ALA A 354 -6.74 29.18 -7.94
C ALA A 354 -6.22 29.93 -9.19
N ALA A 355 -6.28 29.30 -10.38
CA ALA A 355 -5.84 29.93 -11.62
C ALA A 355 -6.80 31.04 -12.06
N SER A 356 -6.26 32.12 -12.65
CA SER A 356 -7.04 33.21 -13.24
C SER A 356 -7.88 32.72 -14.43
N ASP A 357 -7.34 31.80 -15.23
CA ASP A 357 -8.07 31.04 -16.26
C ASP A 357 -8.01 29.54 -15.94
N ARG A 358 -9.11 29.05 -15.38
CA ARG A 358 -9.24 27.64 -14.98
C ARG A 358 -9.24 26.68 -16.17
N VAL A 359 -9.73 27.13 -17.35
CA VAL A 359 -9.75 26.31 -18.57
C VAL A 359 -8.35 26.17 -19.14
N GLU A 360 -7.60 27.26 -19.24
CA GLU A 360 -6.20 27.23 -19.70
C GLU A 360 -5.34 26.38 -18.77
N ALA A 361 -5.52 26.51 -17.45
CA ALA A 361 -4.83 25.69 -16.47
C ALA A 361 -5.15 24.18 -16.66
N ALA A 362 -6.42 23.81 -16.81
CA ALA A 362 -6.83 22.44 -17.04
C ALA A 362 -6.26 21.86 -18.35
N GLN A 363 -6.26 22.66 -19.43
CA GLN A 363 -5.66 22.26 -20.71
C GLN A 363 -4.16 22.03 -20.58
N THR A 364 -3.46 22.86 -19.81
CA THR A 364 -2.03 22.73 -19.56
C THR A 364 -1.72 21.43 -18.80
N TYR A 365 -2.43 21.14 -17.72
CA TYR A 365 -2.25 19.88 -16.97
C TYR A 365 -2.64 18.65 -17.80
N ARG A 366 -3.74 18.72 -18.55
CA ARG A 366 -4.17 17.68 -19.47
C ARG A 366 -3.07 17.35 -20.48
N LYS A 367 -2.55 18.37 -21.16
CA LYS A 367 -1.49 18.22 -22.18
C LYS A 367 -0.24 17.59 -21.58
N ALA A 368 0.25 18.10 -20.45
CA ALA A 368 1.44 17.58 -19.79
C ALA A 368 1.27 16.12 -19.32
N GLY A 369 0.10 15.77 -18.76
CA GLY A 369 -0.20 14.40 -18.35
C GLY A 369 -0.30 13.44 -19.54
N TRP A 370 -0.93 13.87 -20.63
CA TRP A 370 -1.07 13.06 -21.84
C TRP A 370 0.27 12.85 -22.56
N GLU A 371 1.10 13.87 -22.69
CA GLU A 371 2.45 13.76 -23.24
C GLU A 371 3.33 12.79 -22.43
N ALA A 372 3.23 12.85 -21.11
CA ALA A 372 3.93 11.91 -20.23
C ALA A 372 3.48 10.46 -20.44
N TYR A 373 2.18 10.23 -20.66
CA TYR A 373 1.62 8.91 -21.01
C TYR A 373 2.12 8.42 -22.38
N LEU A 374 2.04 9.24 -23.42
CA LEU A 374 2.53 8.88 -24.76
C LEU A 374 4.02 8.54 -24.75
N LYS A 375 4.82 9.32 -24.01
CA LYS A 375 6.24 9.06 -23.83
C LYS A 375 6.48 7.70 -23.15
N ARG A 376 5.66 7.33 -22.15
CA ARG A 376 5.70 6.04 -21.48
C ARG A 376 5.41 4.88 -22.43
N LEU A 377 4.47 5.05 -23.38
CA LEU A 377 4.15 4.06 -24.42
C LEU A 377 5.24 3.91 -25.49
N SER A 378 5.99 4.99 -25.78
CA SER A 378 6.94 5.05 -26.89
C SER A 378 8.35 4.58 -26.55
N VAL A 379 8.67 4.26 -25.29
CA VAL A 379 10.00 3.74 -24.93
C VAL A 379 10.17 2.34 -25.54
N PRO A 380 11.13 2.13 -26.48
CA PRO A 380 11.36 0.83 -27.10
C PRO A 380 11.86 -0.15 -26.03
N GLY A 381 11.19 -1.31 -25.91
CA GLY A 381 11.79 -2.44 -25.22
C GLY A 381 13.02 -2.87 -26.00
N ASP A 382 14.18 -2.97 -25.33
CA ASP A 382 15.41 -3.48 -25.92
C ASP A 382 15.12 -4.77 -26.69
N SER A 383 15.32 -4.69 -28.01
CA SER A 383 15.28 -5.84 -28.90
C SER A 383 16.43 -6.77 -28.52
N CYS A 384 16.09 -7.94 -28.02
CA CYS A 384 17.00 -9.04 -27.82
C CYS A 384 17.58 -9.45 -29.18
N HIS A 385 18.74 -8.91 -29.55
CA HIS A 385 19.52 -9.43 -30.70
C HIS A 385 20.07 -10.80 -30.31
N SER A 386 19.45 -11.81 -30.88
CA SER A 386 20.07 -13.11 -31.11
C SER A 386 21.29 -12.92 -32.03
N GLN A 387 22.48 -12.85 -31.49
CA GLN A 387 23.68 -13.13 -32.27
C GLN A 387 23.81 -14.66 -32.40
N GLN A 388 23.47 -15.16 -33.56
CA GLN A 388 23.93 -16.44 -34.01
C GLN A 388 25.45 -16.35 -34.20
N ASN A 389 26.16 -17.21 -33.49
CA ASN A 389 27.57 -17.51 -33.81
C ASN A 389 27.65 -18.30 -35.10
N GLU A 390 28.21 -17.74 -36.12
CA GLU A 390 28.93 -18.45 -37.18
C GLU A 390 30.42 -18.13 -37.05
N SER A 391 31.18 -19.20 -37.09
CA SER A 391 32.58 -19.49 -37.24
C SER A 391 33.38 -19.75 -35.97
#